data_c2903a9c66b4a25ac2402682c064f1d2
#
_entry.id   c2903a9c66b4a25ac2402682c064f1d2
#
_cell.length_a   1.000
_cell.length_b   1.000
_cell.length_c   1.000
_cell.angle_alpha   90.00
_cell.angle_beta   90.00
_cell.angle_gamma   90.00
#
_symmetry.space_group_name_H-M   'P 1'
#
loop_
_entity.id
_entity.type
_entity.pdbx_description
1 polymer ?
#
loop_
_entity_poly.entity_id
_entity_poly.type
_entity_poly.pdbx_seq_one_letter_code
_entity_poly.pdbx_strand_id
1 'polypeptide(L)'
;MKQADMRQAPAGNPAVIVIHGGAGTLLRAAMSDTAEAEYRAALQAVLEAGQAILAGGGSALDAVTEAVRLLEECPLFNAGRGAVLNEDGTHELDAAIMDGASRAAGAVAGVTRLRNPVLCARAVLRQGEHVLLAGAGAERFAEAQGCETVSNDFFGTDARRVQWQKARAASAGMLLDHDAQTLAATGPADGTAASDATDATDAVIGRAGVRNADPIDSAPTDLAPIDPDRKFGTVGAVACDVHGHVAAATSTGGMTNKRVGRIGDSPLIGAGCYADDATCAVSATGSGEHFIRIVAAHALAARIEYTGAPLDDAARDVIDGKLTAIGGRGGLIAVDARGRIAMPFNTEGMYRGHARVGERPVTAIYRDES
;
A
#
# COMPACT_ATOMS: atom_id res chain seq x y z
N MET A 1 4.92 23.35 36.02
CA MET A 1 5.35 22.01 35.68
C MET A 1 4.25 21.04 36.11
N LYS A 2 3.37 20.63 35.19
CA LYS A 2 2.39 19.57 35.43
C LYS A 2 3.07 18.25 35.06
N GLN A 3 3.19 17.33 36.05
CA GLN A 3 3.64 15.95 35.82
C GLN A 3 2.72 15.31 34.77
N ALA A 4 3.34 14.80 33.69
CA ALA A 4 2.67 13.95 32.74
C ALA A 4 2.24 12.68 33.47
N ASP A 5 0.95 12.47 33.51
CA ASP A 5 0.30 11.27 34.03
C ASP A 5 0.73 10.10 33.15
N MET A 6 1.68 9.30 33.60
CA MET A 6 2.02 8.02 32.98
C MET A 6 0.83 7.10 33.16
N ARG A 7 -0.05 7.08 32.16
CA ARG A 7 -1.15 6.12 32.08
C ARG A 7 -0.53 4.73 32.00
N GLN A 8 -0.56 3.98 33.09
CA GLN A 8 -0.29 2.54 33.06
C GLN A 8 -1.23 1.90 32.03
N ALA A 9 -0.64 1.17 31.08
CA ALA A 9 -1.41 0.35 30.16
C ALA A 9 -2.31 -0.60 30.96
N PRO A 10 -3.58 -0.79 30.58
CA PRO A 10 -4.46 -1.71 31.28
C PRO A 10 -3.86 -3.12 31.20
N ALA A 11 -3.70 -3.76 32.34
CA ALA A 11 -3.23 -5.15 32.43
C ALA A 11 -4.17 -6.03 31.58
N GLY A 12 -3.65 -6.61 30.47
CA GLY A 12 -4.37 -7.60 29.70
C GLY A 12 -4.51 -7.38 28.17
N ASN A 13 -3.93 -6.33 27.57
CA ASN A 13 -3.94 -6.21 26.11
C ASN A 13 -2.69 -6.90 25.53
N PRO A 14 -2.80 -8.06 24.88
CA PRO A 14 -1.64 -8.68 24.25
C PRO A 14 -1.18 -7.79 23.09
N ALA A 15 0.13 -7.56 22.99
CA ALA A 15 0.73 -6.90 21.87
C ALA A 15 0.35 -7.62 20.57
N VAL A 16 0.15 -6.86 19.48
CA VAL A 16 -0.35 -7.39 18.21
C VAL A 16 0.35 -6.76 17.02
N ILE A 17 0.61 -7.57 16.01
CA ILE A 17 1.03 -7.12 14.69
C ILE A 17 -0.04 -7.50 13.66
N VAL A 18 -0.29 -6.61 12.70
CA VAL A 18 -1.19 -6.81 11.55
C VAL A 18 -0.42 -6.48 10.28
N ILE A 19 -0.56 -7.30 9.24
CA ILE A 19 0.12 -7.07 7.97
C ILE A 19 -0.84 -7.14 6.79
N HIS A 20 -0.47 -6.51 5.68
CA HIS A 20 -1.07 -6.74 4.37
C HIS A 20 0.00 -6.93 3.29
N GLY A 21 -0.32 -7.74 2.29
CA GLY A 21 0.47 -7.96 1.08
C GLY A 21 -0.20 -7.41 -0.19
N GLY A 22 -1.18 -6.51 -0.02
CA GLY A 22 -1.93 -5.88 -1.12
C GLY A 22 -3.38 -6.28 -1.20
N ALA A 23 -4.22 -5.38 -1.74
CA ALA A 23 -5.64 -5.59 -1.97
C ALA A 23 -5.99 -5.48 -3.46
N GLY A 24 -6.92 -6.32 -3.95
CA GLY A 24 -7.33 -6.27 -5.36
C GLY A 24 -8.25 -7.43 -5.78
N THR A 25 -8.29 -7.75 -7.08
CA THR A 25 -9.12 -8.81 -7.62
C THR A 25 -8.52 -10.19 -7.37
N LEU A 26 -8.71 -10.71 -6.16
CA LEU A 26 -8.28 -12.03 -5.72
C LEU A 26 -9.48 -12.97 -5.73
N LEU A 27 -9.64 -13.74 -6.80
CA LEU A 27 -10.68 -14.74 -6.88
C LEU A 27 -10.12 -16.12 -6.49
N ARG A 28 -10.78 -16.79 -5.56
CA ARG A 28 -10.41 -18.17 -5.16
C ARG A 28 -10.34 -19.13 -6.36
N ALA A 29 -11.29 -19.02 -7.28
CA ALA A 29 -11.33 -19.86 -8.49
C ALA A 29 -10.15 -19.64 -9.45
N ALA A 30 -9.40 -18.57 -9.27
CA ALA A 30 -8.31 -18.18 -10.13
C ALA A 30 -6.91 -18.44 -9.52
N MET A 31 -6.86 -18.89 -8.29
CA MET A 31 -5.62 -19.18 -7.58
C MET A 31 -5.48 -20.69 -7.41
N SER A 32 -4.33 -21.25 -7.77
CA SER A 32 -4.05 -22.65 -7.50
C SER A 32 -3.81 -22.87 -5.99
N ASP A 33 -4.13 -24.06 -5.49
CA ASP A 33 -3.90 -24.44 -4.09
C ASP A 33 -2.42 -24.25 -3.68
N THR A 34 -1.50 -24.55 -4.60
CA THR A 34 -0.05 -24.34 -4.37
C THR A 34 0.27 -22.86 -4.19
N ALA A 35 -0.20 -21.98 -5.08
CA ALA A 35 0.03 -20.54 -4.97
C ALA A 35 -0.61 -19.97 -3.70
N GLU A 36 -1.84 -20.39 -3.36
CA GLU A 36 -2.47 -19.97 -2.12
C GLU A 36 -1.64 -20.38 -0.89
N ALA A 37 -1.15 -21.62 -0.85
CA ALA A 37 -0.32 -22.11 0.23
C ALA A 37 0.99 -21.31 0.35
N GLU A 38 1.64 -20.96 -0.77
CA GLU A 38 2.85 -20.14 -0.78
C GLU A 38 2.60 -18.74 -0.20
N TYR A 39 1.51 -18.06 -0.61
CA TYR A 39 1.14 -16.75 -0.05
C TYR A 39 0.85 -16.83 1.45
N ARG A 40 0.08 -17.83 1.89
CA ARG A 40 -0.23 -18.00 3.32
C ARG A 40 1.03 -18.30 4.13
N ALA A 41 1.94 -19.14 3.64
CA ALA A 41 3.21 -19.44 4.31
C ALA A 41 4.08 -18.18 4.42
N ALA A 42 4.16 -17.35 3.37
CA ALA A 42 4.90 -16.10 3.41
C ALA A 42 4.32 -15.12 4.43
N LEU A 43 3.00 -14.92 4.44
CA LEU A 43 2.33 -14.07 5.43
C LEU A 43 2.55 -14.59 6.86
N GLN A 44 2.45 -15.90 7.07
CA GLN A 44 2.66 -16.51 8.38
C GLN A 44 4.08 -16.27 8.89
N ALA A 45 5.10 -16.48 8.06
CA ALA A 45 6.51 -16.26 8.44
C ALA A 45 6.78 -14.80 8.84
N VAL A 46 6.19 -13.82 8.12
CA VAL A 46 6.30 -12.40 8.45
C VAL A 46 5.62 -12.09 9.78
N LEU A 47 4.42 -12.63 10.01
CA LEU A 47 3.69 -12.46 11.27
C LEU A 47 4.45 -13.06 12.47
N GLU A 48 5.02 -14.27 12.32
CA GLU A 48 5.81 -14.91 13.35
C GLU A 48 7.05 -14.09 13.73
N ALA A 49 7.73 -13.49 12.74
CA ALA A 49 8.89 -12.64 12.99
C ALA A 49 8.51 -11.36 13.77
N GLY A 50 7.47 -10.66 13.35
CA GLY A 50 6.98 -9.47 14.05
C GLY A 50 6.45 -9.78 15.44
N GLN A 51 5.70 -10.89 15.59
CA GLN A 51 5.20 -11.37 16.88
C GLN A 51 6.35 -11.71 17.86
N ALA A 52 7.42 -12.32 17.37
CA ALA A 52 8.59 -12.67 18.19
C ALA A 52 9.28 -11.41 18.76
N ILE A 53 9.38 -10.34 17.98
CA ILE A 53 9.90 -9.03 18.44
C ILE A 53 9.02 -8.50 19.57
N LEU A 54 7.71 -8.47 19.40
CA LEU A 54 6.77 -7.99 20.41
C LEU A 54 6.78 -8.87 21.67
N ALA A 55 6.86 -10.18 21.50
CA ALA A 55 6.94 -11.14 22.62
C ALA A 55 8.24 -10.99 23.42
N GLY A 56 9.33 -10.57 22.77
CA GLY A 56 10.59 -10.24 23.42
C GLY A 56 10.62 -8.84 24.09
N GLY A 57 9.50 -8.12 24.08
CA GLY A 57 9.41 -6.77 24.64
C GLY A 57 9.95 -5.68 23.70
N GLY A 58 10.15 -6.00 22.40
CA GLY A 58 10.52 -5.03 21.37
C GLY A 58 9.37 -4.05 21.06
N SER A 59 9.73 -2.89 20.49
CA SER A 59 8.77 -1.84 20.17
C SER A 59 7.89 -2.18 18.96
N ALA A 60 6.70 -1.55 18.89
CA ALA A 60 5.85 -1.60 17.70
C ALA A 60 6.62 -1.17 16.44
N LEU A 61 7.46 -0.12 16.54
CA LEU A 61 8.30 0.38 15.46
C LEU A 61 9.30 -0.68 14.95
N ASP A 62 9.91 -1.48 15.85
CA ASP A 62 10.81 -2.56 15.47
C ASP A 62 10.04 -3.68 14.75
N ALA A 63 8.88 -4.05 15.26
CA ALA A 63 8.03 -5.10 14.70
C ALA A 63 7.55 -4.75 13.27
N VAL A 64 7.05 -3.54 13.03
CA VAL A 64 6.61 -3.13 11.68
C VAL A 64 7.78 -2.98 10.71
N THR A 65 8.94 -2.54 11.20
CA THR A 65 10.15 -2.44 10.37
C THR A 65 10.56 -3.81 9.85
N GLU A 66 10.67 -4.80 10.74
CA GLU A 66 11.08 -6.15 10.35
C GLU A 66 10.05 -6.84 9.46
N ALA A 67 8.75 -6.68 9.77
CA ALA A 67 7.68 -7.23 8.95
C ALA A 67 7.71 -6.69 7.52
N VAL A 68 7.83 -5.38 7.33
CA VAL A 68 7.89 -4.77 5.99
C VAL A 68 9.21 -5.13 5.29
N ARG A 69 10.34 -5.18 6.00
CA ARG A 69 11.61 -5.65 5.43
C ARG A 69 11.51 -7.07 4.88
N LEU A 70 10.86 -7.98 5.60
CA LEU A 70 10.64 -9.35 5.13
C LEU A 70 9.69 -9.42 3.92
N LEU A 71 8.67 -8.56 3.89
CA LEU A 71 7.78 -8.43 2.73
C LEU A 71 8.52 -7.88 1.51
N GLU A 72 9.46 -6.94 1.68
CA GLU A 72 10.34 -6.42 0.61
C GLU A 72 11.31 -7.47 0.06
N GLU A 73 11.72 -8.47 0.86
CA GLU A 73 12.56 -9.59 0.40
C GLU A 73 11.75 -10.71 -0.28
N CYS A 74 10.44 -10.73 -0.11
CA CYS A 74 9.58 -11.78 -0.64
C CYS A 74 9.13 -11.48 -2.09
N PRO A 75 9.53 -12.31 -3.10
CA PRO A 75 9.23 -12.03 -4.50
C PRO A 75 7.74 -12.15 -4.87
N LEU A 76 6.90 -12.60 -3.96
CA LEU A 76 5.46 -12.75 -4.18
C LEU A 76 4.73 -11.39 -4.17
N PHE A 77 5.25 -10.40 -3.45
CA PHE A 77 4.60 -9.12 -3.24
C PHE A 77 5.22 -7.99 -4.09
N ASN A 78 4.49 -6.88 -4.25
CA ASN A 78 4.96 -5.72 -5.02
C ASN A 78 5.63 -4.70 -4.09
N ALA A 79 6.78 -5.08 -3.55
CA ALA A 79 7.66 -4.21 -2.78
C ALA A 79 9.07 -4.80 -2.79
N GLY A 80 10.12 -3.99 -2.84
CA GLY A 80 11.48 -4.50 -2.91
C GLY A 80 11.64 -5.55 -4.02
N ARG A 81 12.06 -6.76 -3.67
CA ARG A 81 12.12 -7.90 -4.61
C ARG A 81 10.70 -8.33 -4.99
N GLY A 82 10.37 -8.30 -6.26
CA GLY A 82 9.03 -8.56 -6.78
C GLY A 82 8.24 -7.28 -7.08
N ALA A 83 8.88 -6.10 -6.97
CA ALA A 83 8.30 -4.84 -7.39
C ALA A 83 7.96 -4.83 -8.89
N VAL A 84 6.91 -4.10 -9.24
CA VAL A 84 6.51 -3.89 -10.64
C VAL A 84 7.47 -2.96 -11.38
N LEU A 85 7.43 -2.99 -12.71
CA LEU A 85 8.22 -2.12 -13.57
C LEU A 85 7.42 -0.90 -14.01
N ASN A 86 8.11 0.24 -14.14
CA ASN A 86 7.62 1.48 -14.75
C ASN A 86 7.63 1.40 -16.29
N GLU A 87 7.24 2.48 -16.97
CA GLU A 87 7.16 2.53 -18.44
C GLU A 87 8.50 2.32 -19.15
N ASP A 88 9.63 2.62 -18.50
CA ASP A 88 10.97 2.42 -19.02
C ASP A 88 11.54 1.02 -18.73
N GLY A 89 10.77 0.16 -18.04
CA GLY A 89 11.20 -1.19 -17.67
C GLY A 89 12.20 -1.21 -16.51
N THR A 90 12.15 -0.21 -15.64
CA THR A 90 12.94 -0.11 -14.40
C THR A 90 12.05 -0.12 -13.17
N HIS A 91 12.65 -0.33 -11.99
CA HIS A 91 11.95 -0.32 -10.71
C HIS A 91 12.18 1.00 -9.99
N GLU A 92 11.11 1.62 -9.50
CA GLU A 92 11.12 2.76 -8.60
C GLU A 92 10.30 2.39 -7.37
N LEU A 93 10.88 2.53 -6.19
CA LEU A 93 10.33 2.06 -4.92
C LEU A 93 10.02 3.23 -4.00
N ASP A 94 8.98 3.05 -3.20
CA ASP A 94 8.53 4.02 -2.19
C ASP A 94 8.34 3.30 -0.86
N ALA A 95 8.65 3.96 0.27
CA ALA A 95 8.35 3.45 1.60
C ALA A 95 8.15 4.58 2.61
N ALA A 96 7.35 4.32 3.63
CA ALA A 96 7.18 5.18 4.80
C ALA A 96 7.09 4.37 6.08
N ILE A 97 7.45 5.03 7.18
CA ILE A 97 7.31 4.51 8.53
C ILE A 97 6.97 5.65 9.49
N MET A 98 6.12 5.38 10.47
CA MET A 98 5.74 6.36 11.49
C MET A 98 5.60 5.72 12.86
N ASP A 99 6.12 6.40 13.88
CA ASP A 99 6.02 6.06 15.29
C ASP A 99 4.88 6.85 15.95
N GLY A 100 3.91 6.15 16.53
CA GLY A 100 2.72 6.77 17.13
C GLY A 100 3.00 7.49 18.44
N ALA A 101 4.00 7.06 19.20
CA ALA A 101 4.34 7.66 20.49
C ALA A 101 4.91 9.06 20.35
N SER A 102 5.79 9.26 19.39
CA SER A 102 6.47 10.55 19.11
C SER A 102 5.86 11.29 17.93
N ARG A 103 5.12 10.62 17.06
CA ARG A 103 4.71 11.06 15.73
C ARG A 103 5.90 11.36 14.80
N ALA A 104 7.09 10.88 15.14
CA ALA A 104 8.21 10.91 14.23
C ALA A 104 7.93 10.03 13.02
N ALA A 105 8.29 10.52 11.84
CA ALA A 105 8.05 9.82 10.60
C ALA A 105 9.25 9.90 9.67
N GLY A 106 9.38 8.93 8.79
CA GLY A 106 10.38 8.93 7.75
C GLY A 106 9.85 8.25 6.50
N ALA A 107 10.22 8.78 5.34
CA ALA A 107 9.80 8.23 4.06
C ALA A 107 10.87 8.41 2.98
N VAL A 108 10.84 7.51 1.99
CA VAL A 108 11.62 7.61 0.76
C VAL A 108 10.72 7.36 -0.44
N ALA A 109 10.95 8.08 -1.54
CA ALA A 109 10.15 7.97 -2.74
C ALA A 109 11.03 7.96 -4.00
N GLY A 110 10.62 7.14 -5.01
CA GLY A 110 11.30 7.05 -6.30
C GLY A 110 12.74 6.57 -6.20
N VAL A 111 13.06 5.70 -5.25
CA VAL A 111 14.40 5.11 -5.09
C VAL A 111 14.55 3.87 -5.96
N THR A 112 15.74 3.64 -6.51
CA THR A 112 15.98 2.62 -7.54
C THR A 112 17.02 1.58 -7.14
N ARG A 113 17.76 1.80 -6.04
CA ARG A 113 18.89 0.97 -5.64
C ARG A 113 18.87 0.51 -4.18
N LEU A 114 17.91 0.97 -3.37
CA LEU A 114 17.83 0.58 -1.97
C LEU A 114 17.24 -0.81 -1.83
N ARG A 115 18.02 -1.77 -1.33
CA ARG A 115 17.56 -3.15 -1.13
C ARG A 115 16.27 -3.22 -0.34
N ASN A 116 16.23 -2.49 0.80
CA ASN A 116 15.07 -2.39 1.68
C ASN A 116 14.71 -0.91 1.90
N PRO A 117 13.83 -0.33 1.09
CA PRO A 117 13.40 1.07 1.23
C PRO A 117 12.89 1.43 2.64
N VAL A 118 12.21 0.49 3.33
CA VAL A 118 11.72 0.70 4.70
C VAL A 118 12.85 0.98 5.70
N LEU A 119 14.02 0.37 5.53
CA LEU A 119 15.17 0.64 6.40
C LEU A 119 15.72 2.05 6.20
N CYS A 120 15.69 2.56 4.96
CA CYS A 120 16.04 3.94 4.69
C CYS A 120 14.99 4.91 5.25
N ALA A 121 13.70 4.63 5.07
CA ALA A 121 12.63 5.40 5.70
C ALA A 121 12.81 5.48 7.22
N ARG A 122 13.19 4.35 7.85
CA ARG A 122 13.52 4.32 9.28
C ARG A 122 14.76 5.16 9.63
N ALA A 123 15.78 5.20 8.78
CA ALA A 123 16.94 6.04 8.97
C ALA A 123 16.58 7.54 8.89
N VAL A 124 15.68 7.93 7.96
CA VAL A 124 15.13 9.29 7.86
C VAL A 124 14.39 9.66 9.16
N LEU A 125 13.51 8.78 9.66
CA LEU A 125 12.81 8.97 10.94
C LEU A 125 13.79 9.20 12.10
N ARG A 126 14.85 8.40 12.19
CA ARG A 126 15.85 8.48 13.28
C ARG A 126 16.65 9.77 13.28
N GLN A 127 16.97 10.31 12.10
CA GLN A 127 17.69 11.58 11.98
C GLN A 127 16.82 12.77 12.37
N GLY A 128 15.50 12.71 12.12
CA GLY A 128 14.53 13.69 12.56
C GLY A 128 14.62 15.07 11.91
N GLU A 129 15.60 15.31 11.02
CA GLU A 129 15.79 16.58 10.32
C GLU A 129 14.78 16.74 9.17
N HIS A 130 14.50 15.64 8.49
CA HIS A 130 13.55 15.59 7.37
C HIS A 130 12.55 14.46 7.59
N VAL A 131 11.40 14.55 6.91
CA VAL A 131 10.38 13.48 6.92
C VAL A 131 10.41 12.66 5.63
N LEU A 132 10.66 13.30 4.49
CA LEU A 132 10.62 12.65 3.18
C LEU A 132 11.82 13.05 2.33
N LEU A 133 12.54 12.05 1.84
CA LEU A 133 13.59 12.19 0.84
C LEU A 133 13.23 11.47 -0.45
N ALA A 134 13.72 11.93 -1.61
CA ALA A 134 13.36 11.35 -2.89
C ALA A 134 14.56 11.09 -3.81
N GLY A 135 14.43 10.06 -4.68
CA GLY A 135 15.34 9.74 -5.76
C GLY A 135 16.80 9.62 -5.32
N ALA A 136 17.73 10.10 -6.17
CA ALA A 136 19.17 10.04 -5.90
C ALA A 136 19.61 10.74 -4.61
N GLY A 137 18.84 11.73 -4.13
CA GLY A 137 19.08 12.38 -2.84
C GLY A 137 18.86 11.43 -1.68
N ALA A 138 17.76 10.68 -1.70
CA ALA A 138 17.45 9.65 -0.71
C ALA A 138 18.49 8.51 -0.74
N GLU A 139 18.96 8.10 -1.92
CA GLU A 139 19.96 7.05 -2.05
C GLU A 139 21.32 7.45 -1.47
N ARG A 140 21.79 8.68 -1.73
CA ARG A 140 23.01 9.20 -1.11
C ARG A 140 22.91 9.28 0.41
N PHE A 141 21.76 9.71 0.92
CA PHE A 141 21.49 9.70 2.35
C PHE A 141 21.56 8.27 2.92
N ALA A 142 20.89 7.31 2.25
CA ALA A 142 20.86 5.91 2.66
C ALA A 142 22.26 5.29 2.72
N GLU A 143 23.10 5.53 1.71
CA GLU A 143 24.50 5.08 1.67
C GLU A 143 25.27 5.64 2.87
N ALA A 144 25.10 6.92 3.19
CA ALA A 144 25.73 7.55 4.36
C ALA A 144 25.25 6.97 5.70
N GLN A 145 24.03 6.41 5.73
CA GLN A 145 23.47 5.73 6.92
C GLN A 145 23.78 4.22 6.94
N GLY A 146 24.54 3.69 5.97
CA GLY A 146 24.91 2.29 5.90
C GLY A 146 23.79 1.36 5.40
N CYS A 147 22.77 1.88 4.72
CA CYS A 147 21.75 1.08 4.07
C CYS A 147 22.35 0.36 2.85
N GLU A 148 21.96 -0.91 2.66
CA GLU A 148 22.45 -1.73 1.54
C GLU A 148 21.86 -1.25 0.22
N THR A 149 22.72 -1.12 -0.81
CA THR A 149 22.34 -0.82 -2.18
C THR A 149 22.57 -2.00 -3.10
N VAL A 150 21.70 -2.16 -4.09
CA VAL A 150 21.73 -3.24 -5.08
C VAL A 150 21.55 -2.67 -6.49
N SER A 151 21.81 -3.49 -7.53
CA SER A 151 21.43 -3.14 -8.89
C SER A 151 19.91 -3.15 -9.04
N ASN A 152 19.37 -2.35 -9.96
CA ASN A 152 17.93 -2.28 -10.18
C ASN A 152 17.30 -3.63 -10.60
N ASP A 153 18.07 -4.48 -11.30
CA ASP A 153 17.63 -5.83 -11.69
C ASP A 153 17.35 -6.78 -10.50
N PHE A 154 17.90 -6.50 -9.33
CA PHE A 154 17.64 -7.28 -8.11
C PHE A 154 16.15 -7.37 -7.78
N PHE A 155 15.38 -6.32 -8.06
CA PHE A 155 13.95 -6.26 -7.74
C PHE A 155 13.09 -7.06 -8.70
N GLY A 156 13.61 -7.34 -9.91
CA GLY A 156 12.87 -7.99 -10.99
C GLY A 156 12.59 -9.47 -10.74
N THR A 157 11.41 -9.92 -11.20
CA THR A 157 11.06 -11.34 -11.34
C THR A 157 10.55 -11.60 -12.75
N ASP A 158 10.61 -12.85 -13.22
CA ASP A 158 10.09 -13.21 -14.55
C ASP A 158 8.59 -12.94 -14.65
N ALA A 159 7.84 -13.21 -13.57
CA ALA A 159 6.41 -12.91 -13.52
C ALA A 159 6.12 -11.41 -13.72
N ARG A 160 6.91 -10.51 -13.09
CA ARG A 160 6.75 -9.06 -13.25
C ARG A 160 7.16 -8.57 -14.65
N ARG A 161 8.15 -9.18 -15.27
CA ARG A 161 8.53 -8.88 -16.64
C ARG A 161 7.43 -9.27 -17.64
N VAL A 162 6.84 -10.46 -17.48
CA VAL A 162 5.70 -10.90 -18.30
C VAL A 162 4.49 -9.97 -18.14
N GLN A 163 4.15 -9.62 -16.89
CA GLN A 163 3.07 -8.68 -16.59
C GLN A 163 3.28 -7.32 -17.25
N TRP A 164 4.49 -6.76 -17.17
CA TRP A 164 4.85 -5.49 -17.80
C TRP A 164 4.76 -5.54 -19.33
N GLN A 165 5.26 -6.62 -19.95
CA GLN A 165 5.18 -6.81 -21.41
C GLN A 165 3.72 -6.85 -21.88
N LYS A 166 2.84 -7.56 -21.17
CA LYS A 166 1.40 -7.59 -21.46
C LYS A 166 0.78 -6.20 -21.35
N ALA A 167 1.09 -5.45 -20.28
CA ALA A 167 0.57 -4.10 -20.09
C ALA A 167 0.97 -3.14 -21.23
N ARG A 168 2.22 -3.23 -21.70
CA ARG A 168 2.70 -2.45 -22.86
C ARG A 168 2.04 -2.85 -24.17
N ALA A 169 1.88 -4.15 -24.43
CA ALA A 169 1.27 -4.66 -25.66
C ALA A 169 -0.22 -4.25 -25.78
N ALA A 170 -0.92 -4.13 -24.65
CA ALA A 170 -2.30 -3.69 -24.61
C ALA A 170 -2.48 -2.19 -24.90
N SER A 171 -1.40 -1.43 -25.18
CA SER A 171 -1.41 0.05 -25.32
C SER A 171 -2.14 0.76 -24.16
N ALA A 172 -2.29 0.07 -23.04
CA ALA A 172 -2.93 0.61 -21.86
C ALA A 172 -1.93 1.51 -21.14
N GLY A 173 -2.36 2.68 -20.76
CA GLY A 173 -1.59 3.57 -19.89
C GLY A 173 -1.20 2.88 -18.58
N MET A 174 -0.92 3.63 -17.55
CA MET A 174 -0.64 3.12 -16.21
C MET A 174 -1.78 2.22 -15.73
N LEU A 175 -1.47 0.97 -15.39
CA LEU A 175 -2.45 0.02 -14.86
C LEU A 175 -2.18 -0.26 -13.39
N LEU A 176 -3.23 -0.38 -12.61
CA LEU A 176 -3.16 -1.07 -11.33
C LEU A 176 -2.53 -2.45 -11.57
N ASP A 177 -1.72 -2.94 -10.65
CA ASP A 177 -1.01 -4.21 -10.76
C ASP A 177 -1.92 -5.40 -11.17
N HIS A 178 -3.22 -5.25 -10.97
CA HIS A 178 -4.27 -6.22 -11.24
C HIS A 178 -5.10 -5.97 -12.52
N ASP A 179 -4.94 -4.85 -13.23
CA ASP A 179 -5.73 -4.55 -14.44
C ASP A 179 -4.98 -4.86 -15.74
N ALA A 180 -3.65 -5.07 -15.66
CA ALA A 180 -2.78 -5.32 -16.80
C ALA A 180 -3.16 -6.55 -17.64
N GLN A 181 -3.90 -7.48 -17.09
CA GLN A 181 -4.22 -8.74 -17.76
C GLN A 181 -5.63 -8.78 -18.35
N THR A 182 -6.57 -7.94 -17.89
CA THR A 182 -7.92 -7.87 -18.45
C THR A 182 -7.91 -7.45 -19.91
N LEU A 183 -6.98 -6.58 -20.29
CA LEU A 183 -6.82 -6.07 -21.67
C LEU A 183 -6.20 -7.10 -22.63
N ALA A 184 -5.49 -8.10 -22.13
CA ALA A 184 -4.94 -9.18 -22.96
C ALA A 184 -5.95 -10.27 -23.30
N ALA A 185 -7.06 -10.37 -22.58
CA ALA A 185 -8.12 -11.34 -22.86
C ALA A 185 -9.15 -10.84 -23.89
N THR A 186 -9.20 -9.52 -24.14
CA THR A 186 -9.99 -8.94 -25.24
C THR A 186 -9.05 -8.68 -26.42
N GLY A 187 -8.79 -9.70 -27.22
CA GLY A 187 -8.15 -9.56 -28.53
C GLY A 187 -8.94 -8.61 -29.43
N PRO A 188 -8.31 -7.95 -30.43
CA PRO A 188 -9.02 -7.03 -31.30
C PRO A 188 -10.16 -7.79 -31.99
N ALA A 189 -11.39 -7.33 -31.78
CA ALA A 189 -12.51 -7.78 -32.57
C ALA A 189 -12.24 -7.39 -34.03
N ASP A 190 -12.18 -8.39 -34.89
CA ASP A 190 -12.13 -8.26 -36.33
C ASP A 190 -13.28 -7.36 -36.82
N GLY A 191 -12.95 -6.27 -37.46
CA GLY A 191 -13.99 -5.33 -37.95
C GLY A 191 -13.44 -4.31 -38.92
N THR A 192 -13.22 -4.76 -40.10
CA THR A 192 -13.18 -4.09 -41.42
C THR A 192 -13.63 -2.61 -41.51
N ALA A 193 -12.76 -1.87 -42.15
CA ALA A 193 -12.95 -1.00 -43.31
C ALA A 193 -13.35 0.47 -43.16
N ALA A 194 -12.47 1.21 -43.71
CA ALA A 194 -12.59 2.24 -44.76
C ALA A 194 -12.71 3.71 -44.34
N SER A 195 -11.60 4.40 -44.65
CA SER A 195 -11.43 5.58 -45.50
C SER A 195 -12.41 6.77 -45.26
N ASP A 196 -11.89 7.92 -44.92
CA ASP A 196 -11.43 8.94 -45.87
C ASP A 196 -10.80 10.15 -45.16
N ALA A 197 -9.78 10.63 -45.78
CA ALA A 197 -9.06 11.84 -45.42
C ALA A 197 -9.85 13.08 -45.87
N THR A 198 -9.76 14.17 -45.13
CA THR A 198 -9.49 15.50 -45.69
C THR A 198 -9.11 16.51 -44.61
N ASP A 199 -8.05 17.11 -44.88
CA ASP A 199 -7.35 18.34 -44.58
C ASP A 199 -8.25 19.53 -44.18
N ALA A 200 -7.83 20.31 -43.16
CA ALA A 200 -7.74 21.78 -43.23
C ALA A 200 -7.29 22.41 -41.90
N THR A 201 -6.20 23.11 -42.00
CA THR A 201 -5.64 24.14 -41.13
C THR A 201 -6.66 25.27 -40.78
N ASP A 202 -6.67 25.80 -39.59
CA ASP A 202 -6.23 27.15 -39.23
C ASP A 202 -6.78 27.63 -37.86
N ALA A 203 -5.95 28.39 -37.20
CA ALA A 203 -6.04 29.04 -35.92
C ALA A 203 -7.30 29.92 -35.70
N VAL A 204 -7.67 30.08 -34.43
CA VAL A 204 -7.91 31.38 -33.75
C VAL A 204 -8.01 31.20 -32.22
N ILE A 205 -7.24 31.98 -31.49
CA ILE A 205 -7.30 32.17 -30.05
C ILE A 205 -8.56 32.98 -29.68
N GLY A 206 -9.46 32.37 -28.91
CA GLY A 206 -10.65 33.05 -28.39
C GLY A 206 -10.86 32.73 -26.90
N ARG A 207 -10.98 33.78 -26.09
CA ARG A 207 -11.24 33.76 -24.64
C ARG A 207 -12.42 32.88 -24.28
N ALA A 208 -12.18 31.90 -23.36
CA ALA A 208 -13.24 31.03 -22.82
C ALA A 208 -13.86 31.66 -21.56
N GLY A 209 -15.16 31.87 -21.61
CA GLY A 209 -15.99 32.13 -20.43
C GLY A 209 -16.21 30.84 -19.65
N VAL A 210 -16.22 30.96 -18.33
CA VAL A 210 -16.53 29.90 -17.38
C VAL A 210 -17.97 29.43 -17.62
N ARG A 211 -18.16 28.19 -18.05
CA ARG A 211 -19.45 27.50 -18.05
C ARG A 211 -19.54 26.59 -16.87
N ASN A 212 -20.64 26.67 -16.13
CA ASN A 212 -20.99 25.73 -15.07
C ASN A 212 -21.05 24.33 -15.67
N ALA A 213 -20.35 23.37 -15.00
CA ALA A 213 -20.39 21.97 -15.38
C ALA A 213 -21.74 21.37 -14.94
N ASP A 214 -22.46 20.78 -15.90
CA ASP A 214 -23.63 19.94 -15.63
C ASP A 214 -23.24 18.69 -14.85
N PRO A 215 -24.12 18.12 -14.03
CA PRO A 215 -23.83 16.89 -13.29
C PRO A 215 -23.58 15.74 -14.27
N ILE A 216 -22.44 15.09 -14.10
CA ILE A 216 -22.06 13.90 -14.88
C ILE A 216 -23.02 12.78 -14.50
N ASP A 217 -23.90 12.45 -15.43
CA ASP A 217 -24.78 11.28 -15.39
C ASP A 217 -23.91 10.03 -15.54
N SER A 218 -23.58 9.36 -14.42
CA SER A 218 -22.81 8.14 -14.42
C SER A 218 -23.73 6.94 -14.64
N ALA A 219 -23.88 6.55 -15.91
CA ALA A 219 -24.41 5.22 -16.23
C ALA A 219 -23.49 4.13 -15.66
N PRO A 220 -24.02 3.00 -15.14
CA PRO A 220 -23.21 1.91 -14.65
C PRO A 220 -22.40 1.30 -15.81
N THR A 221 -21.10 1.40 -15.73
CA THR A 221 -20.19 0.73 -16.66
C THR A 221 -20.29 -0.77 -16.46
N ASP A 222 -20.65 -1.48 -17.50
CA ASP A 222 -20.58 -2.94 -17.58
C ASP A 222 -19.19 -3.42 -17.13
N LEU A 223 -19.16 -4.25 -16.10
CA LEU A 223 -17.94 -4.84 -15.56
C LEU A 223 -17.34 -5.78 -16.61
N ALA A 224 -16.17 -5.43 -17.14
CA ALA A 224 -15.39 -6.33 -17.99
C ALA A 224 -15.07 -7.66 -17.26
N PRO A 225 -14.90 -8.78 -17.98
CA PRO A 225 -14.62 -10.07 -17.39
C PRO A 225 -13.37 -10.05 -16.49
N ILE A 226 -13.47 -10.68 -15.34
CA ILE A 226 -12.44 -10.69 -14.30
C ILE A 226 -11.34 -11.70 -14.66
N ASP A 227 -10.07 -11.29 -14.70
CA ASP A 227 -8.90 -12.11 -15.04
C ASP A 227 -8.28 -12.77 -13.80
N PRO A 228 -8.01 -14.09 -13.82
CA PRO A 228 -7.52 -14.87 -12.69
C PRO A 228 -6.04 -14.66 -12.30
N ASP A 229 -5.19 -14.11 -13.15
CA ASP A 229 -3.73 -13.96 -12.91
C ASP A 229 -3.32 -12.64 -12.21
N ARG A 230 -4.24 -11.93 -11.60
CA ARG A 230 -4.07 -10.59 -11.02
C ARG A 230 -3.35 -10.61 -9.68
N LYS A 231 -2.05 -10.28 -9.66
CA LYS A 231 -1.21 -10.18 -8.45
C LYS A 231 -0.97 -8.74 -8.03
N PHE A 232 -0.88 -8.50 -6.74
CA PHE A 232 -1.20 -7.28 -6.01
C PHE A 232 -0.01 -6.51 -5.48
N GLY A 233 -0.29 -5.29 -5.14
CA GLY A 233 0.35 -4.08 -4.82
C GLY A 233 1.03 -3.98 -3.46
N THR A 234 1.06 -2.79 -2.93
CA THR A 234 1.66 -2.30 -1.70
C THR A 234 1.64 -3.27 -0.52
N VAL A 235 2.76 -3.42 0.18
CA VAL A 235 2.84 -4.16 1.44
C VAL A 235 2.84 -3.21 2.63
N GLY A 236 2.42 -3.69 3.80
CA GLY A 236 2.49 -2.89 5.01
C GLY A 236 2.27 -3.68 6.29
N ALA A 237 2.61 -3.02 7.38
CA ALA A 237 2.42 -3.53 8.72
C ALA A 237 1.99 -2.41 9.68
N VAL A 238 1.15 -2.76 10.65
CA VAL A 238 0.87 -1.95 11.83
C VAL A 238 1.01 -2.81 13.07
N ALA A 239 1.47 -2.23 14.17
CA ALA A 239 1.63 -2.95 15.42
C ALA A 239 1.25 -2.09 16.62
N CYS A 240 0.84 -2.78 17.70
CA CYS A 240 0.70 -2.23 19.04
C CYS A 240 1.60 -3.07 19.97
N ASP A 241 2.49 -2.43 20.73
CA ASP A 241 3.36 -3.12 21.69
C ASP A 241 2.75 -3.24 23.08
N VAL A 242 3.49 -3.84 24.01
CA VAL A 242 3.05 -4.06 25.39
C VAL A 242 2.79 -2.78 26.19
N HIS A 243 3.34 -1.65 25.72
CA HIS A 243 3.14 -0.32 26.32
C HIS A 243 1.96 0.42 25.74
N GLY A 244 1.31 -0.13 24.70
CA GLY A 244 0.23 0.52 23.97
C GLY A 244 0.72 1.54 22.95
N HIS A 245 2.04 1.57 22.63
CA HIS A 245 2.55 2.38 21.53
C HIS A 245 2.22 1.70 20.19
N VAL A 246 1.80 2.50 19.22
CA VAL A 246 1.47 2.02 17.88
C VAL A 246 2.48 2.50 16.86
N ALA A 247 2.67 1.71 15.80
CA ALA A 247 3.52 2.10 14.67
C ALA A 247 2.94 1.57 13.35
N ALA A 248 3.28 2.23 12.25
CA ALA A 248 2.91 1.85 10.89
C ALA A 248 4.13 1.87 9.97
N ALA A 249 4.17 0.95 9.01
CA ALA A 249 5.10 1.00 7.89
C ALA A 249 4.42 0.50 6.60
N THR A 250 4.78 1.10 5.47
CA THR A 250 4.21 0.80 4.15
C THR A 250 5.32 0.85 3.11
N SER A 251 5.34 -0.08 2.14
CA SER A 251 6.33 -0.13 1.05
C SER A 251 5.72 -0.63 -0.25
N THR A 252 6.22 -0.15 -1.40
CA THR A 252 5.66 -0.49 -2.70
C THR A 252 6.62 -0.27 -3.87
N GLY A 253 6.40 -1.04 -4.97
CA GLY A 253 6.91 -0.72 -6.30
C GLY A 253 5.95 0.18 -7.11
N GLY A 254 4.77 0.52 -6.58
CA GLY A 254 3.76 1.32 -7.26
C GLY A 254 2.86 0.49 -8.18
N MET A 255 2.59 0.97 -9.38
CA MET A 255 1.67 0.39 -10.37
C MET A 255 2.45 -0.10 -11.60
N THR A 256 2.03 -1.22 -12.16
CA THR A 256 2.61 -1.77 -13.40
C THR A 256 2.51 -0.75 -14.53
N ASN A 257 3.61 -0.56 -15.25
CA ASN A 257 3.71 0.42 -16.35
C ASN A 257 3.41 1.86 -15.93
N LYS A 258 3.65 2.20 -14.64
CA LYS A 258 3.55 3.59 -14.16
C LYS A 258 4.50 4.50 -14.91
N ARG A 259 4.18 5.78 -15.02
CA ARG A 259 5.13 6.77 -15.53
C ARG A 259 6.33 6.87 -14.61
N VAL A 260 7.50 7.10 -15.17
CA VAL A 260 8.71 7.40 -14.39
C VAL A 260 8.45 8.60 -13.47
N GLY A 261 8.82 8.45 -12.19
CA GLY A 261 8.59 9.49 -11.19
C GLY A 261 7.18 9.53 -10.60
N ARG A 262 6.27 8.59 -10.98
CA ARG A 262 4.96 8.49 -10.33
C ARG A 262 5.12 7.98 -8.90
N ILE A 263 4.62 8.72 -7.95
CA ILE A 263 4.55 8.39 -6.52
C ILE A 263 3.10 8.19 -6.12
N GLY A 264 2.81 7.07 -5.42
CA GLY A 264 1.51 6.75 -4.86
C GLY A 264 1.33 7.28 -3.43
N ASP A 265 0.35 6.71 -2.74
CA ASP A 265 0.03 7.04 -1.35
C ASP A 265 1.05 6.50 -0.33
N SER A 266 1.74 5.42 -0.65
CA SER A 266 2.58 4.65 0.29
C SER A 266 3.65 5.48 1.01
N PRO A 267 4.41 6.42 0.37
CA PRO A 267 5.40 7.24 1.05
C PRO A 267 4.81 8.51 1.68
N LEU A 268 3.52 8.77 1.49
CA LEU A 268 2.88 10.00 1.95
C LEU A 268 2.22 9.80 3.32
N ILE A 269 2.84 10.39 4.33
CA ILE A 269 2.30 10.38 5.70
C ILE A 269 0.89 11.00 5.71
N GLY A 270 -0.06 10.27 6.27
CA GLY A 270 -1.49 10.62 6.28
C GLY A 270 -2.29 10.05 5.11
N ALA A 271 -1.67 9.65 4.00
CA ALA A 271 -2.35 9.00 2.89
C ALA A 271 -2.26 7.47 2.97
N GLY A 272 -1.06 6.89 2.81
CA GLY A 272 -0.82 5.45 2.84
C GLY A 272 -0.27 4.92 4.16
N CYS A 273 0.34 5.78 4.99
CA CYS A 273 0.97 5.43 6.26
C CYS A 273 0.68 6.51 7.29
N TYR A 274 0.24 6.12 8.50
CA TYR A 274 0.03 7.05 9.62
C TYR A 274 0.08 6.31 10.95
N ALA A 275 0.58 6.96 12.01
CA ALA A 275 0.51 6.45 13.38
C ALA A 275 0.43 7.57 14.42
N ASP A 276 -0.47 7.42 15.39
CA ASP A 276 -0.63 8.28 16.57
C ASP A 276 -1.24 7.46 17.70
N ASP A 277 -0.56 7.37 18.85
CA ASP A 277 -1.03 6.61 20.02
C ASP A 277 -2.38 7.09 20.56
N ALA A 278 -2.74 8.36 20.30
CA ALA A 278 -4.05 8.90 20.70
C ALA A 278 -5.19 8.32 19.86
N THR A 279 -4.91 7.76 18.69
CA THR A 279 -5.92 7.26 17.75
C THR A 279 -5.62 5.84 17.26
N CYS A 280 -4.76 5.69 16.26
CA CYS A 280 -4.41 4.40 15.67
C CYS A 280 -3.15 4.47 14.77
N ALA A 281 -2.62 3.30 14.40
CA ALA A 281 -1.71 3.13 13.27
C ALA A 281 -2.45 2.57 12.07
N VAL A 282 -2.10 3.02 10.85
CA VAL A 282 -2.76 2.68 9.59
C VAL A 282 -1.73 2.43 8.49
N SER A 283 -1.90 1.35 7.72
CA SER A 283 -1.22 1.12 6.44
C SER A 283 -2.25 0.77 5.36
N ALA A 284 -2.15 1.44 4.20
CA ALA A 284 -3.13 1.34 3.13
C ALA A 284 -2.56 0.69 1.87
N THR A 285 -3.43 0.14 1.03
CA THR A 285 -3.09 -0.49 -0.24
C THR A 285 -4.24 -0.36 -1.24
N GLY A 286 -3.94 -0.04 -2.51
CA GLY A 286 -4.95 0.09 -3.57
C GLY A 286 -4.64 1.16 -4.59
N SER A 287 -5.68 1.86 -5.04
CA SER A 287 -5.60 2.95 -6.01
C SER A 287 -4.99 4.20 -5.39
N GLY A 288 -3.67 4.30 -5.37
CA GLY A 288 -2.91 5.30 -4.62
C GLY A 288 -3.40 6.74 -4.79
N GLU A 289 -3.75 7.14 -6.01
CA GLU A 289 -4.27 8.47 -6.33
C GLU A 289 -5.56 8.81 -5.56
N HIS A 290 -6.41 7.80 -5.33
CA HIS A 290 -7.66 7.97 -4.57
C HIS A 290 -7.37 8.07 -3.07
N PHE A 291 -6.44 7.25 -2.54
CA PHE A 291 -6.00 7.33 -1.15
C PHE A 291 -5.36 8.69 -0.83
N ILE A 292 -4.54 9.24 -1.74
CA ILE A 292 -3.97 10.59 -1.63
C ILE A 292 -5.08 11.63 -1.56
N ARG A 293 -6.04 11.60 -2.49
CA ARG A 293 -7.11 12.60 -2.61
C ARG A 293 -8.01 12.70 -1.38
N ILE A 294 -8.22 11.60 -0.65
CA ILE A 294 -9.01 11.59 0.59
C ILE A 294 -8.16 11.61 1.85
N VAL A 295 -6.81 11.61 1.73
CA VAL A 295 -5.86 11.53 2.86
C VAL A 295 -6.22 10.38 3.79
N ALA A 296 -6.35 9.18 3.23
CA ALA A 296 -7.12 8.06 3.79
C ALA A 296 -6.69 7.66 5.21
N ALA A 297 -5.37 7.48 5.44
CA ALA A 297 -4.87 7.04 6.74
C ALA A 297 -5.14 8.07 7.85
N HIS A 298 -4.93 9.36 7.56
CA HIS A 298 -5.25 10.43 8.52
C HIS A 298 -6.76 10.64 8.66
N ALA A 299 -7.56 10.49 7.58
CA ALA A 299 -9.02 10.62 7.67
C ALA A 299 -9.63 9.62 8.66
N LEU A 300 -9.06 8.39 8.78
CA LEU A 300 -9.44 7.41 9.78
C LEU A 300 -9.09 7.89 11.19
N ALA A 301 -7.83 8.29 11.41
CA ALA A 301 -7.37 8.81 12.70
C ALA A 301 -8.17 10.04 13.16
N ALA A 302 -8.40 11.00 12.27
CA ALA A 302 -9.19 12.21 12.52
C ALA A 302 -10.65 11.88 12.91
N ARG A 303 -11.24 10.84 12.29
CA ARG A 303 -12.58 10.41 12.69
C ARG A 303 -12.62 9.87 14.12
N ILE A 304 -11.62 9.08 14.53
CA ILE A 304 -11.50 8.63 15.92
C ILE A 304 -11.30 9.83 16.83
N GLU A 305 -10.38 10.73 16.50
CA GLU A 305 -10.02 11.90 17.32
C GLU A 305 -11.21 12.84 17.57
N TYR A 306 -11.92 13.22 16.49
CA TYR A 306 -12.94 14.27 16.57
C TYR A 306 -14.33 13.76 16.92
N THR A 307 -14.62 12.48 16.67
CA THR A 307 -15.98 11.94 16.93
C THR A 307 -16.01 10.84 18.00
N GLY A 308 -14.86 10.31 18.42
CA GLY A 308 -14.79 9.16 19.31
C GLY A 308 -15.27 7.85 18.67
N ALA A 309 -15.33 7.78 17.33
CA ALA A 309 -15.80 6.59 16.62
C ALA A 309 -14.95 5.36 16.97
N PRO A 310 -15.55 4.16 17.07
CA PRO A 310 -14.81 2.91 17.16
C PRO A 310 -13.88 2.71 15.95
N LEU A 311 -12.75 2.03 16.15
CA LEU A 311 -11.75 1.80 15.11
C LEU A 311 -12.34 1.16 13.83
N ASP A 312 -13.14 0.10 13.98
CA ASP A 312 -13.75 -0.60 12.85
C ASP A 312 -14.73 0.28 12.07
N ASP A 313 -15.57 1.06 12.77
CA ASP A 313 -16.51 1.98 12.15
C ASP A 313 -15.77 3.07 11.37
N ALA A 314 -14.73 3.68 11.97
CA ALA A 314 -13.92 4.70 11.32
C ALA A 314 -13.19 4.15 10.08
N ALA A 315 -12.67 2.93 10.15
CA ALA A 315 -11.99 2.26 9.05
C ALA A 315 -12.96 1.94 7.89
N ARG A 316 -14.14 1.41 8.18
CA ARG A 316 -15.18 1.15 7.17
C ARG A 316 -15.69 2.44 6.52
N ASP A 317 -15.90 3.51 7.26
CA ASP A 317 -16.31 4.80 6.70
C ASP A 317 -15.30 5.35 5.68
N VAL A 318 -14.00 5.10 5.89
CA VAL A 318 -12.97 5.51 4.93
C VAL A 318 -13.03 4.62 3.68
N ILE A 319 -13.09 3.30 3.82
CA ILE A 319 -13.00 2.37 2.68
C ILE A 319 -14.36 2.26 1.96
N ASP A 320 -15.43 1.89 2.66
CA ASP A 320 -16.74 1.64 2.06
C ASP A 320 -17.47 2.96 1.73
N GLY A 321 -17.18 4.02 2.49
CA GLY A 321 -17.74 5.34 2.30
C GLY A 321 -16.89 6.22 1.38
N LYS A 322 -15.87 6.90 1.91
CA LYS A 322 -15.12 7.94 1.19
C LYS A 322 -14.39 7.45 -0.04
N LEU A 323 -13.67 6.31 0.06
CA LEU A 323 -12.89 5.76 -1.04
C LEU A 323 -13.82 5.30 -2.18
N THR A 324 -14.85 4.53 -1.84
CA THR A 324 -15.83 4.02 -2.81
C THR A 324 -16.59 5.14 -3.48
N ALA A 325 -16.96 6.20 -2.77
CA ALA A 325 -17.70 7.35 -3.31
C ALA A 325 -16.96 8.08 -4.45
N ILE A 326 -15.62 7.99 -4.49
CA ILE A 326 -14.82 8.59 -5.57
C ILE A 326 -14.30 7.56 -6.58
N GLY A 327 -14.83 6.32 -6.55
CA GLY A 327 -14.42 5.24 -7.45
C GLY A 327 -13.10 4.59 -7.09
N GLY A 328 -12.54 4.83 -5.91
CA GLY A 328 -11.30 4.23 -5.44
C GLY A 328 -11.50 2.77 -4.98
N ARG A 329 -10.48 1.93 -5.21
CA ARG A 329 -10.46 0.52 -4.83
C ARG A 329 -9.23 0.22 -3.98
N GLY A 330 -9.40 -0.62 -2.97
CA GLY A 330 -8.31 -1.03 -2.08
C GLY A 330 -8.79 -1.41 -0.69
N GLY A 331 -7.88 -1.38 0.25
CA GLY A 331 -8.12 -1.66 1.65
C GLY A 331 -7.08 -1.01 2.56
N LEU A 332 -7.23 -1.21 3.83
CA LEU A 332 -6.25 -0.80 4.83
C LEU A 332 -6.23 -1.80 6.00
N ILE A 333 -5.15 -1.76 6.73
CA ILE A 333 -5.06 -2.38 8.05
C ILE A 333 -4.86 -1.27 9.09
N ALA A 334 -5.47 -1.45 10.26
CA ALA A 334 -5.34 -0.51 11.36
C ALA A 334 -5.28 -1.21 12.72
N VAL A 335 -4.58 -0.59 13.67
CA VAL A 335 -4.53 -1.03 15.07
C VAL A 335 -4.56 0.19 15.99
N ASP A 336 -5.26 0.11 17.11
CA ASP A 336 -5.22 1.16 18.13
C ASP A 336 -4.33 0.77 19.34
N ALA A 337 -4.13 1.73 20.24
CA ALA A 337 -3.33 1.56 21.46
C ALA A 337 -3.89 0.50 22.44
N ARG A 338 -5.08 -0.04 22.20
CA ARG A 338 -5.70 -1.14 22.95
C ARG A 338 -5.55 -2.49 22.24
N GLY A 339 -4.83 -2.54 21.11
CA GLY A 339 -4.65 -3.73 20.31
C GLY A 339 -5.91 -4.19 19.56
N ARG A 340 -6.94 -3.32 19.40
CA ARG A 340 -8.07 -3.59 18.49
C ARG A 340 -7.59 -3.42 17.07
N ILE A 341 -8.03 -4.31 16.17
CA ILE A 341 -7.62 -4.32 14.77
C ILE A 341 -8.80 -4.11 13.84
N ALA A 342 -8.56 -3.50 12.67
CA ALA A 342 -9.52 -3.39 11.59
C ALA A 342 -8.80 -3.65 10.26
N MET A 343 -9.44 -4.37 9.34
CA MET A 343 -8.87 -4.75 8.03
C MET A 343 -9.92 -4.66 6.90
N PRO A 344 -10.62 -3.51 6.74
CA PRO A 344 -11.62 -3.37 5.68
C PRO A 344 -10.99 -3.22 4.29
N PHE A 345 -11.69 -3.75 3.28
CA PHE A 345 -11.35 -3.59 1.86
C PHE A 345 -12.61 -3.70 1.01
N ASN A 346 -12.65 -2.96 -0.12
CA ASN A 346 -13.75 -2.97 -1.09
C ASN A 346 -13.41 -3.72 -2.39
N THR A 347 -12.29 -4.45 -2.42
CA THR A 347 -11.86 -5.35 -3.51
C THR A 347 -12.36 -6.78 -3.28
N GLU A 348 -12.09 -7.69 -4.20
CA GLU A 348 -12.47 -9.11 -4.11
C GLU A 348 -11.67 -9.86 -3.05
N GLY A 349 -10.44 -9.40 -2.75
CA GLY A 349 -9.60 -9.95 -1.69
C GLY A 349 -8.51 -8.97 -1.25
N MET A 350 -7.85 -9.34 -0.14
CA MET A 350 -6.68 -8.67 0.40
C MET A 350 -5.81 -9.72 1.10
N TYR A 351 -4.54 -9.85 0.69
CA TYR A 351 -3.56 -10.60 1.45
C TYR A 351 -3.37 -9.91 2.80
N ARG A 352 -3.74 -10.56 3.88
CA ARG A 352 -3.72 -9.97 5.20
C ARG A 352 -3.51 -11.01 6.29
N GLY A 353 -3.13 -10.54 7.45
CA GLY A 353 -3.05 -11.41 8.63
C GLY A 353 -2.71 -10.62 9.88
N HIS A 354 -2.87 -11.27 11.02
CA HIS A 354 -2.51 -10.72 12.31
C HIS A 354 -1.95 -11.79 13.25
N ALA A 355 -1.16 -11.36 14.20
CA ALA A 355 -0.64 -12.23 15.26
C ALA A 355 -0.63 -11.47 16.60
N ARG A 356 -1.34 -12.00 17.60
CA ARG A 356 -1.28 -11.55 18.99
C ARG A 356 -0.22 -12.33 19.73
N VAL A 357 0.52 -11.68 20.62
CA VAL A 357 1.50 -12.37 21.45
C VAL A 357 0.82 -13.46 22.28
N GLY A 358 1.32 -14.68 22.17
CA GLY A 358 0.74 -15.86 22.83
C GLY A 358 -0.34 -16.60 22.02
N GLU A 359 -0.73 -16.12 20.87
CA GLU A 359 -1.69 -16.77 19.97
C GLU A 359 -1.02 -17.24 18.67
N ARG A 360 -1.68 -18.11 17.92
CA ARG A 360 -1.21 -18.51 16.59
C ARG A 360 -1.51 -17.40 15.58
N PRO A 361 -0.61 -17.11 14.62
CA PRO A 361 -0.89 -16.21 13.51
C PRO A 361 -2.13 -16.65 12.72
N VAL A 362 -2.92 -15.68 12.29
CA VAL A 362 -4.08 -15.86 11.42
C VAL A 362 -3.79 -15.16 10.09
N THR A 363 -3.97 -15.87 8.97
CA THR A 363 -3.82 -15.33 7.62
C THR A 363 -5.11 -15.46 6.84
N ALA A 364 -5.43 -14.46 6.03
CA ALA A 364 -6.63 -14.43 5.18
C ALA A 364 -6.31 -13.79 3.83
N ILE A 365 -7.05 -14.18 2.80
CA ILE A 365 -6.90 -13.69 1.42
C ILE A 365 -8.25 -13.19 0.90
N TYR A 366 -9.28 -14.01 1.04
CA TYR A 366 -10.58 -13.77 0.42
C TYR A 366 -11.53 -13.01 1.34
N ARG A 367 -12.62 -12.49 0.75
CA ARG A 367 -13.60 -11.65 1.46
C ARG A 367 -14.40 -12.43 2.50
N ASP A 368 -14.63 -13.70 2.30
CA ASP A 368 -15.37 -14.60 3.18
C ASP A 368 -14.54 -15.13 4.38
N GLU A 369 -13.27 -14.70 4.50
CA GLU A 369 -12.37 -15.08 5.58
C GLU A 369 -12.24 -13.93 6.60
N SER A 370 -12.25 -14.27 7.88
CA SER A 370 -12.12 -13.34 9.02
C SER A 370 -10.69 -13.29 9.57
#